data_7a2431c1299a8879cc5f43fade033ff7
#
_entry.id   7a2431c1299a8879cc5f43fade033ff7
#
_cell.length_a   1.000
_cell.length_b   1.000
_cell.length_c   1.000
_cell.angle_alpha   90.00
_cell.angle_beta   90.00
_cell.angle_gamma   90.00
#
_symmetry.space_group_name_H-M   'P 1'
#
loop_
_entity.id
_entity.type
_entity.pdbx_description
1 polymer ?
#
loop_
_entity_poly.entity_id
_entity_poly.type
_entity_poly.pdbx_seq_one_letter_code
_entity_poly.pdbx_strand_id
1 'polypeptide(L)'
;PPTSWKDLLDPQYAGMVGMPSALYSGAAFNQVGTIANLPDFGWDFYEQLNQNGVVVERGNGAVQTKVASGEFAIVQVVDFMARDVKNAGSPVEHIWPAEGALLVPTPIGILSTSKNPTGAQAFMDYMYTESAQKLFVKQGYISVIEGIEPPPGVPDMSTFKVLMPDFEYIAANRDLIRSEFERIYGVPAE
;
A
#
# COMPACT_ATOMS: atom_id res chain seq x y z
N PRO A 1 11.98 7.28 -15.02
CA PRO A 1 11.07 6.81 -13.98
C PRO A 1 11.67 7.10 -12.61
N PRO A 2 10.83 7.31 -11.57
CA PRO A 2 11.31 7.49 -10.20
C PRO A 2 11.96 6.19 -9.69
N THR A 3 12.89 6.35 -8.74
CA THR A 3 13.60 5.25 -8.08
C THR A 3 13.51 5.34 -6.55
N SER A 4 12.98 6.44 -6.05
CA SER A 4 12.91 6.82 -4.65
C SER A 4 11.53 7.40 -4.33
N TRP A 5 11.08 7.28 -3.08
CA TRP A 5 9.90 8.02 -2.60
C TRP A 5 10.10 9.54 -2.74
N LYS A 6 11.34 10.05 -2.57
CA LYS A 6 11.65 11.48 -2.72
C LYS A 6 11.52 11.97 -4.15
N ASP A 7 11.65 11.11 -5.14
CA ASP A 7 11.47 11.50 -6.55
C ASP A 7 10.05 11.97 -6.85
N LEU A 8 9.06 11.61 -6.01
CA LEU A 8 7.68 12.12 -6.12
C LEU A 8 7.58 13.63 -5.86
N LEU A 9 8.60 14.21 -5.25
CA LEU A 9 8.71 15.66 -5.00
C LEU A 9 9.29 16.42 -6.20
N ASP A 10 9.79 15.73 -7.23
CA ASP A 10 10.37 16.38 -8.40
C ASP A 10 9.27 17.19 -9.14
N PRO A 11 9.53 18.48 -9.42
CA PRO A 11 8.59 19.33 -10.15
C PRO A 11 8.16 18.80 -11.52
N GLN A 12 8.95 17.89 -12.13
CA GLN A 12 8.56 17.25 -13.40
C GLN A 12 7.28 16.42 -13.27
N TYR A 13 6.92 15.96 -12.04
CA TYR A 13 5.73 15.17 -11.75
C TYR A 13 4.61 16.00 -11.11
N ALA A 14 4.75 17.34 -11.06
CA ALA A 14 3.77 18.21 -10.44
C ALA A 14 2.37 17.99 -10.99
N GLY A 15 1.39 17.71 -10.11
CA GLY A 15 -0.01 17.42 -10.47
C GLY A 15 -0.25 16.08 -11.17
N MET A 16 0.78 15.24 -11.34
CA MET A 16 0.69 13.94 -12.03
C MET A 16 0.83 12.74 -11.11
N VAL A 17 0.90 12.97 -9.79
CA VAL A 17 1.02 11.93 -8.78
C VAL A 17 -0.33 11.71 -8.11
N GLY A 18 -0.77 10.46 -8.06
CA GLY A 18 -1.97 10.04 -7.33
C GLY A 18 -1.65 9.18 -6.11
N MET A 19 -2.39 9.34 -5.02
CA MET A 19 -2.28 8.46 -3.86
C MET A 19 -3.64 8.18 -3.22
N PRO A 20 -3.85 7.00 -2.58
CA PRO A 20 -5.07 6.73 -1.83
C PRO A 20 -5.07 7.46 -0.50
N SER A 21 -6.27 7.86 -0.05
CA SER A 21 -6.45 8.53 1.24
C SER A 21 -6.17 7.60 2.42
N ALA A 22 -5.35 8.08 3.36
CA ALA A 22 -5.14 7.41 4.64
C ALA A 22 -6.39 7.40 5.55
N LEU A 23 -7.39 8.21 5.24
CA LEU A 23 -8.65 8.24 6.01
C LEU A 23 -9.57 7.07 5.66
N TYR A 24 -9.44 6.48 4.45
CA TYR A 24 -10.32 5.43 3.94
C TYR A 24 -9.62 4.14 3.58
N SER A 25 -8.31 4.16 3.33
CA SER A 25 -7.50 2.99 2.99
C SER A 25 -6.57 2.60 4.14
N GLY A 26 -6.73 1.40 4.69
CA GLY A 26 -5.82 0.88 5.72
C GLY A 26 -4.38 0.70 5.24
N ALA A 27 -4.19 0.33 3.97
CA ALA A 27 -2.85 0.25 3.37
C ALA A 27 -2.20 1.63 3.29
N ALA A 28 -2.94 2.65 2.83
CA ALA A 28 -2.45 4.03 2.78
C ALA A 28 -2.19 4.59 4.20
N PHE A 29 -3.04 4.25 5.17
CA PHE A 29 -2.83 4.65 6.56
C PHE A 29 -1.51 4.12 7.13
N ASN A 30 -1.24 2.83 6.92
CA ASN A 30 0.03 2.22 7.34
C ASN A 30 1.22 2.84 6.60
N GLN A 31 1.08 3.12 5.30
CA GLN A 31 2.13 3.77 4.52
C GLN A 31 2.43 5.18 5.03
N VAL A 32 1.40 6.00 5.23
CA VAL A 32 1.56 7.37 5.73
C VAL A 32 2.21 7.36 7.10
N GLY A 33 1.70 6.53 8.03
CA GLY A 33 2.26 6.43 9.38
C GLY A 33 3.71 5.94 9.38
N THR A 34 4.06 5.00 8.49
CA THR A 34 5.43 4.49 8.41
C THR A 34 6.38 5.55 7.84
N ILE A 35 6.06 6.15 6.70
CA ILE A 35 6.94 7.13 6.05
C ILE A 35 7.06 8.40 6.90
N ALA A 36 5.97 8.87 7.52
CA ALA A 36 6.01 10.01 8.42
C ALA A 36 6.86 9.77 9.69
N ASN A 37 7.05 8.51 10.09
CA ASN A 37 7.92 8.14 11.21
C ASN A 37 9.39 7.93 10.82
N LEU A 38 9.73 7.96 9.52
CA LEU A 38 11.13 7.84 9.08
C LEU A 38 11.86 9.17 9.27
N PRO A 39 13.09 9.15 9.83
CA PRO A 39 13.85 10.38 10.12
C PRO A 39 14.11 11.27 8.90
N ASP A 40 14.25 10.67 7.71
CA ASP A 40 14.59 11.36 6.48
C ASP A 40 13.36 11.89 5.71
N PHE A 41 12.14 11.65 6.22
CA PHE A 41 10.89 12.01 5.58
C PHE A 41 10.02 12.90 6.46
N GLY A 42 9.43 12.36 7.52
CA GLY A 42 8.54 13.11 8.40
C GLY A 42 7.25 13.58 7.71
N TRP A 43 6.52 14.45 8.37
CA TRP A 43 5.36 15.13 7.79
C TRP A 43 5.74 16.14 6.72
N ASP A 44 6.96 16.67 6.76
CA ASP A 44 7.51 17.60 5.75
C ASP A 44 7.48 16.98 4.35
N PHE A 45 7.72 15.67 4.22
CA PHE A 45 7.59 14.97 2.95
C PHE A 45 6.17 15.07 2.38
N TYR A 46 5.15 14.87 3.21
CA TYR A 46 3.75 14.94 2.79
C TYR A 46 3.30 16.37 2.49
N GLU A 47 3.81 17.36 3.24
CA GLU A 47 3.57 18.77 2.94
C GLU A 47 4.16 19.18 1.58
N GLN A 48 5.40 18.77 1.30
CA GLN A 48 6.04 19.01 0.01
C GLN A 48 5.32 18.27 -1.12
N LEU A 49 4.87 17.04 -0.88
CA LEU A 49 4.09 16.28 -1.85
C LEU A 49 2.75 16.96 -2.18
N ASN A 50 2.09 17.54 -1.18
CA ASN A 50 0.89 18.35 -1.38
C ASN A 50 1.20 19.62 -2.18
N GLN A 51 2.29 20.33 -1.86
CA GLN A 51 2.74 21.50 -2.61
C GLN A 51 3.09 21.15 -4.07
N ASN A 52 3.57 19.94 -4.34
CA ASN A 52 3.80 19.41 -5.68
C ASN A 52 2.51 18.97 -6.39
N GLY A 53 1.34 19.17 -5.76
CA GLY A 53 0.05 18.95 -6.37
C GLY A 53 -0.36 17.48 -6.45
N VAL A 54 0.04 16.64 -5.48
CA VAL A 54 -0.47 15.26 -5.41
C VAL A 54 -1.99 15.25 -5.31
N VAL A 55 -2.62 14.33 -6.03
CA VAL A 55 -4.07 14.15 -5.97
C VAL A 55 -4.40 12.97 -5.06
N VAL A 56 -5.21 13.25 -4.03
CA VAL A 56 -5.65 12.23 -3.08
C VAL A 56 -6.99 11.67 -3.49
N GLU A 57 -7.02 10.39 -3.80
CA GLU A 57 -8.22 9.64 -4.14
C GLU A 57 -8.78 8.88 -2.94
N ARG A 58 -10.05 8.52 -2.97
CA ARG A 58 -10.68 7.81 -1.86
C ARG A 58 -9.98 6.49 -1.50
N GLY A 59 -9.48 5.75 -2.50
CA GLY A 59 -8.84 4.47 -2.26
C GLY A 59 -8.03 3.95 -3.44
N ASN A 60 -7.40 2.79 -3.24
CA ASN A 60 -6.50 2.17 -4.22
C ASN A 60 -7.16 1.92 -5.59
N GLY A 61 -8.45 1.55 -5.63
CA GLY A 61 -9.15 1.31 -6.89
C GLY A 61 -9.27 2.56 -7.78
N ALA A 62 -9.48 3.73 -7.17
CA ALA A 62 -9.55 4.98 -7.92
C ALA A 62 -8.19 5.33 -8.54
N VAL A 63 -7.10 5.27 -7.76
CA VAL A 63 -5.75 5.53 -8.29
C VAL A 63 -5.31 4.51 -9.34
N GLN A 64 -5.69 3.22 -9.16
CA GLN A 64 -5.45 2.17 -10.15
C GLN A 64 -6.11 2.50 -11.50
N THR A 65 -7.38 2.90 -11.48
CA THR A 65 -8.11 3.26 -12.69
C THR A 65 -7.46 4.45 -13.40
N LYS A 66 -7.05 5.46 -12.64
CA LYS A 66 -6.47 6.69 -13.19
C LYS A 66 -5.06 6.50 -13.75
N VAL A 67 -4.23 5.65 -13.16
CA VAL A 67 -2.94 5.32 -13.77
C VAL A 67 -3.12 4.45 -15.03
N ALA A 68 -4.08 3.54 -15.02
CA ALA A 68 -4.37 2.70 -16.18
C ALA A 68 -4.89 3.51 -17.39
N SER A 69 -5.62 4.59 -17.15
CA SER A 69 -6.12 5.53 -18.19
C SER A 69 -5.09 6.57 -18.62
N GLY A 70 -3.95 6.68 -17.91
CA GLY A 70 -2.93 7.70 -18.17
C GLY A 70 -3.27 9.09 -17.59
N GLU A 71 -4.29 9.21 -16.73
CA GLU A 71 -4.59 10.46 -16.01
C GLU A 71 -3.49 10.80 -15.00
N PHE A 72 -2.93 9.79 -14.32
CA PHE A 72 -1.74 9.93 -13.50
C PHE A 72 -0.53 9.29 -14.15
N ALA A 73 0.63 9.96 -14.06
CA ALA A 73 1.91 9.39 -14.48
C ALA A 73 2.47 8.41 -13.43
N ILE A 74 2.23 8.69 -12.15
CA ILE A 74 2.72 7.91 -11.02
C ILE A 74 1.60 7.77 -9.99
N VAL A 75 1.46 6.56 -9.41
CA VAL A 75 0.55 6.35 -8.28
C VAL A 75 1.20 5.55 -7.17
N GLN A 76 0.78 5.85 -5.95
CA GLN A 76 1.00 4.99 -4.81
C GLN A 76 -0.17 4.01 -4.73
N VAL A 77 0.09 2.73 -4.84
CA VAL A 77 -0.94 1.69 -4.87
C VAL A 77 -0.39 0.38 -4.33
N VAL A 78 -1.25 -0.51 -3.84
CA VAL A 78 -0.82 -1.86 -3.46
C VAL A 78 -0.34 -2.64 -4.69
N ASP A 79 0.73 -3.39 -4.54
CA ASP A 79 1.53 -4.00 -5.60
C ASP A 79 0.74 -4.91 -6.57
N PHE A 80 -0.15 -5.77 -6.05
CA PHE A 80 -0.93 -6.67 -6.90
C PHE A 80 -1.85 -5.89 -7.87
N MET A 81 -2.38 -4.73 -7.44
CA MET A 81 -3.22 -3.89 -8.31
C MET A 81 -2.43 -3.25 -9.45
N ALA A 82 -1.16 -2.89 -9.22
CA ALA A 82 -0.28 -2.43 -10.29
C ALA A 82 0.00 -3.56 -11.30
N ARG A 83 0.24 -4.79 -10.81
CA ARG A 83 0.43 -5.96 -11.68
C ARG A 83 -0.83 -6.31 -12.46
N ASP A 84 -2.01 -6.19 -11.87
CA ASP A 84 -3.28 -6.48 -12.55
C ASP A 84 -3.47 -5.58 -13.78
N VAL A 85 -3.26 -4.27 -13.66
CA VAL A 85 -3.41 -3.35 -14.81
C VAL A 85 -2.30 -3.56 -15.85
N LYS A 86 -1.08 -3.89 -15.43
CA LYS A 86 0.01 -4.27 -16.33
C LYS A 86 -0.35 -5.54 -17.13
N ASN A 87 -0.83 -6.57 -16.45
CA ASN A 87 -1.26 -7.83 -17.07
C ASN A 87 -2.47 -7.65 -18.00
N ALA A 88 -3.31 -6.66 -17.72
CA ALA A 88 -4.43 -6.27 -18.58
C ALA A 88 -3.99 -5.47 -19.84
N GLY A 89 -2.69 -5.19 -19.99
CA GLY A 89 -2.11 -4.51 -21.14
C GLY A 89 -1.93 -3.01 -21.00
N SER A 90 -2.13 -2.43 -19.81
CA SER A 90 -1.82 -1.02 -19.57
C SER A 90 -0.30 -0.81 -19.58
N PRO A 91 0.21 0.30 -20.17
CA PRO A 91 1.65 0.59 -20.25
C PRO A 91 2.20 1.14 -18.91
N VAL A 92 1.97 0.40 -17.84
CA VAL A 92 2.41 0.74 -16.48
C VAL A 92 3.52 -0.20 -16.03
N GLU A 93 4.39 0.31 -15.15
CA GLU A 93 5.45 -0.47 -14.55
C GLU A 93 5.42 -0.30 -13.03
N HIS A 94 5.76 -1.38 -12.31
CA HIS A 94 5.89 -1.34 -10.86
C HIS A 94 7.32 -0.93 -10.48
N ILE A 95 7.44 0.04 -9.58
CA ILE A 95 8.72 0.55 -9.10
C ILE A 95 8.90 0.17 -7.63
N TRP A 96 10.06 -0.38 -7.33
CA TRP A 96 10.49 -0.71 -5.97
C TRP A 96 11.41 0.42 -5.49
N PRO A 97 10.96 1.28 -4.55
CA PRO A 97 11.74 2.41 -4.10
C PRO A 97 13.04 1.99 -3.39
N ALA A 98 14.11 2.76 -3.59
CA ALA A 98 15.42 2.46 -3.01
C ALA A 98 15.43 2.47 -1.47
N GLU A 99 14.59 3.28 -0.85
CA GLU A 99 14.41 3.30 0.61
C GLU A 99 13.68 2.07 1.13
N GLY A 100 12.92 1.42 0.26
CA GLY A 100 12.18 0.19 0.50
C GLY A 100 10.70 0.30 0.16
N ALA A 101 10.13 -0.83 -0.23
CA ALA A 101 8.69 -1.00 -0.37
C ALA A 101 8.06 -1.34 0.98
N LEU A 102 6.91 -0.75 1.28
CA LEU A 102 6.21 -1.02 2.53
C LEU A 102 5.57 -2.41 2.49
N LEU A 103 5.83 -3.22 3.51
CA LEU A 103 5.09 -4.46 3.72
C LEU A 103 3.76 -4.16 4.42
N VAL A 104 2.66 -4.38 3.73
CA VAL A 104 1.31 -4.23 4.29
C VAL A 104 0.70 -5.60 4.54
N PRO A 105 0.67 -6.11 5.78
CA PRO A 105 0.05 -7.39 6.07
C PRO A 105 -1.47 -7.30 5.93
N THR A 106 -2.08 -8.41 5.51
CA THR A 106 -3.53 -8.59 5.49
C THR A 106 -3.94 -9.50 6.65
N PRO A 107 -4.29 -8.95 7.83
CA PRO A 107 -4.59 -9.76 9.00
C PRO A 107 -5.92 -10.46 8.87
N ILE A 108 -6.02 -11.66 9.47
CA ILE A 108 -7.25 -12.39 9.71
C ILE A 108 -7.40 -12.61 11.21
N GLY A 109 -8.62 -12.53 11.72
CA GLY A 109 -8.90 -12.72 13.16
C GLY A 109 -10.31 -13.24 13.41
N ILE A 110 -10.50 -13.88 14.55
CA ILE A 110 -11.80 -14.36 15.02
C ILE A 110 -12.39 -13.31 15.96
N LEU A 111 -13.59 -12.83 15.66
CA LEU A 111 -14.28 -11.89 16.52
C LEU A 111 -14.68 -12.57 17.84
N SER A 112 -14.49 -11.90 18.98
CA SER A 112 -14.90 -12.38 20.29
C SER A 112 -16.42 -12.62 20.41
N THR A 113 -17.21 -11.98 19.54
CA THR A 113 -18.67 -12.11 19.45
C THR A 113 -19.11 -13.23 18.50
N SER A 114 -18.18 -14.00 17.92
CA SER A 114 -18.50 -15.10 16.99
C SER A 114 -19.47 -16.10 17.63
N LYS A 115 -20.51 -16.46 16.88
CA LYS A 115 -21.47 -17.48 17.28
C LYS A 115 -21.02 -18.91 16.95
N ASN A 116 -19.96 -19.04 16.14
CA ASN A 116 -19.36 -20.32 15.78
C ASN A 116 -17.82 -20.22 15.81
N PRO A 117 -17.20 -20.10 16.99
CA PRO A 117 -15.76 -19.97 17.11
C PRO A 117 -15.00 -21.20 16.57
N THR A 118 -15.56 -22.41 16.74
CA THR A 118 -14.95 -23.65 16.22
C THR A 118 -14.89 -23.65 14.69
N GLY A 119 -15.97 -23.26 14.02
CA GLY A 119 -15.98 -23.12 12.56
C GLY A 119 -15.06 -21.99 12.06
N ALA A 120 -15.01 -20.87 12.80
CA ALA A 120 -14.08 -19.77 12.49
C ALA A 120 -12.62 -20.21 12.62
N GLN A 121 -12.29 -21.01 13.66
CA GLN A 121 -10.95 -21.55 13.84
C GLN A 121 -10.58 -22.52 12.70
N ALA A 122 -11.48 -23.43 12.32
CA ALA A 122 -11.25 -24.36 11.21
C ALA A 122 -11.01 -23.60 9.88
N PHE A 123 -11.74 -22.50 9.63
CA PHE A 123 -11.50 -21.64 8.48
C PHE A 123 -10.13 -20.96 8.56
N MET A 124 -9.78 -20.44 9.74
CA MET A 124 -8.49 -19.79 9.96
C MET A 124 -7.33 -20.78 9.74
N ASP A 125 -7.45 -22.02 10.24
CA ASP A 125 -6.46 -23.08 10.04
C ASP A 125 -6.32 -23.43 8.53
N TYR A 126 -7.45 -23.47 7.82
CA TYR A 126 -7.43 -23.68 6.37
C TYR A 126 -6.66 -22.57 5.63
N MET A 127 -6.78 -21.30 6.04
CA MET A 127 -6.09 -20.17 5.42
C MET A 127 -4.55 -20.30 5.48
N TYR A 128 -4.03 -21.04 6.47
CA TYR A 128 -2.59 -21.32 6.59
C TYR A 128 -2.16 -22.65 5.95
N THR A 129 -3.04 -23.31 5.19
CA THR A 129 -2.63 -24.49 4.39
C THR A 129 -1.91 -24.07 3.11
N GLU A 130 -1.03 -24.94 2.60
CA GLU A 130 -0.34 -24.71 1.34
C GLU A 130 -1.33 -24.49 0.18
N SER A 131 -2.45 -25.22 0.17
CA SER A 131 -3.48 -25.08 -0.88
C SER A 131 -4.14 -23.71 -0.86
N ALA A 132 -4.48 -23.18 0.31
CA ALA A 132 -5.06 -21.84 0.45
C ALA A 132 -4.03 -20.76 0.08
N GLN A 133 -2.79 -20.90 0.54
CA GLN A 133 -1.74 -19.92 0.21
C GLN A 133 -1.40 -19.91 -1.28
N LYS A 134 -1.43 -21.04 -1.97
CA LYS A 134 -1.32 -21.07 -3.44
C LYS A 134 -2.50 -20.37 -4.15
N LEU A 135 -3.70 -20.37 -3.55
CA LEU A 135 -4.83 -19.59 -4.07
C LEU A 135 -4.58 -18.08 -3.89
N PHE A 136 -4.02 -17.65 -2.73
CA PHE A 136 -3.64 -16.26 -2.53
C PHE A 136 -2.59 -15.80 -3.53
N VAL A 137 -1.57 -16.63 -3.79
CA VAL A 137 -0.56 -16.32 -4.80
C VAL A 137 -1.18 -16.12 -6.18
N LYS A 138 -2.18 -16.93 -6.56
CA LYS A 138 -2.92 -16.73 -7.81
C LYS A 138 -3.73 -15.42 -7.85
N GLN A 139 -4.10 -14.88 -6.69
CA GLN A 139 -4.76 -13.58 -6.56
C GLN A 139 -3.76 -12.42 -6.40
N GLY A 140 -2.47 -12.67 -6.56
CA GLY A 140 -1.43 -11.66 -6.53
C GLY A 140 -0.81 -11.40 -5.15
N TYR A 141 -1.21 -12.11 -4.09
CA TYR A 141 -0.64 -11.94 -2.75
C TYR A 141 0.64 -12.76 -2.57
N ILE A 142 1.55 -12.23 -1.76
CA ILE A 142 2.74 -12.96 -1.33
C ILE A 142 2.33 -13.93 -0.20
N SER A 143 2.74 -15.19 -0.32
CA SER A 143 2.45 -16.21 0.71
C SER A 143 3.14 -15.89 2.03
N VAL A 144 2.46 -16.20 3.15
CA VAL A 144 3.08 -16.19 4.49
C VAL A 144 3.73 -17.52 4.85
N ILE A 145 3.61 -18.53 3.97
CA ILE A 145 4.27 -19.83 4.14
C ILE A 145 5.55 -19.82 3.30
N GLU A 146 6.66 -20.15 3.96
CA GLU A 146 7.96 -20.28 3.33
C GLU A 146 7.97 -21.40 2.26
N GLY A 147 8.71 -21.20 1.19
CA GLY A 147 8.84 -22.18 0.11
C GLY A 147 7.71 -22.16 -0.94
N ILE A 148 6.72 -21.28 -0.81
CA ILE A 148 5.73 -21.04 -1.87
C ILE A 148 6.21 -19.86 -2.73
N GLU A 149 6.41 -20.14 -4.02
CA GLU A 149 6.85 -19.12 -4.99
C GLU A 149 5.91 -17.92 -5.02
N PRO A 150 6.44 -16.68 -5.06
CA PRO A 150 5.61 -15.47 -5.12
C PRO A 150 4.87 -15.36 -6.47
N PRO A 151 3.90 -14.45 -6.58
CA PRO A 151 3.23 -14.18 -7.85
C PRO A 151 4.23 -13.75 -8.95
N PRO A 152 3.96 -14.07 -10.22
CA PRO A 152 4.77 -13.59 -11.34
C PRO A 152 4.92 -12.05 -11.32
N GLY A 153 6.15 -11.57 -11.51
CA GLY A 153 6.46 -10.13 -11.49
C GLY A 153 6.79 -9.57 -10.11
N VAL A 154 6.70 -10.36 -9.05
CA VAL A 154 7.29 -10.02 -7.74
C VAL A 154 8.74 -10.47 -7.75
N PRO A 155 9.71 -9.57 -7.56
CA PRO A 155 11.11 -9.97 -7.46
C PRO A 155 11.34 -10.74 -6.15
N ASP A 156 12.45 -11.46 -6.10
CA ASP A 156 12.90 -12.09 -4.85
C ASP A 156 13.00 -11.02 -3.76
N MET A 157 12.38 -11.26 -2.60
CA MET A 157 12.34 -10.32 -1.49
C MET A 157 13.73 -9.97 -0.94
N SER A 158 14.76 -10.78 -1.24
CA SER A 158 16.16 -10.46 -0.91
C SER A 158 16.78 -9.40 -1.84
N THR A 159 16.15 -9.11 -2.98
CA THR A 159 16.68 -8.19 -4.00
C THR A 159 16.24 -6.75 -3.86
N PHE A 160 15.28 -6.46 -2.97
CA PHE A 160 14.83 -5.11 -2.68
C PHE A 160 14.64 -4.90 -1.17
N LYS A 161 14.70 -3.65 -0.75
CA LYS A 161 14.51 -3.31 0.66
C LYS A 161 13.04 -3.33 1.02
N VAL A 162 12.73 -3.91 2.18
CA VAL A 162 11.38 -3.92 2.76
C VAL A 162 11.35 -2.98 3.95
N LEU A 163 10.36 -2.10 3.97
CA LEU A 163 10.02 -1.26 5.13
C LEU A 163 8.93 -1.96 5.93
N MET A 164 9.27 -2.33 7.17
CA MET A 164 8.31 -2.89 8.11
C MET A 164 7.61 -1.75 8.87
N PRO A 165 6.27 -1.70 8.88
CA PRO A 165 5.55 -0.75 9.72
C PRO A 165 5.84 -0.98 11.20
N ASP A 166 6.07 0.11 11.92
CA ASP A 166 6.03 0.08 13.39
C ASP A 166 4.56 0.13 13.84
N PHE A 167 3.95 -1.04 14.01
CA PHE A 167 2.52 -1.15 14.35
C PHE A 167 2.21 -0.61 15.74
N GLU A 168 3.14 -0.63 16.68
CA GLU A 168 2.96 -0.05 18.02
C GLU A 168 2.91 1.49 17.92
N TYR A 169 3.85 2.08 17.19
CA TYR A 169 3.83 3.51 16.89
C TYR A 169 2.55 3.93 16.16
N ILE A 170 2.19 3.21 15.09
CA ILE A 170 1.00 3.52 14.28
C ILE A 170 -0.28 3.43 15.11
N ALA A 171 -0.39 2.42 15.97
CA ALA A 171 -1.55 2.26 16.85
C ALA A 171 -1.62 3.37 17.91
N ALA A 172 -0.49 3.70 18.54
CA ALA A 172 -0.41 4.75 19.54
C ALA A 172 -0.64 6.17 18.98
N ASN A 173 -0.30 6.39 17.71
CA ASN A 173 -0.42 7.69 17.02
C ASN A 173 -1.55 7.74 15.99
N ARG A 174 -2.53 6.86 16.08
CA ARG A 174 -3.62 6.76 15.10
C ARG A 174 -4.33 8.09 14.84
N ASP A 175 -4.70 8.80 15.90
CA ASP A 175 -5.44 10.06 15.80
C ASP A 175 -4.54 11.17 15.26
N LEU A 176 -3.26 11.19 15.63
CA LEU A 176 -2.27 12.11 15.07
C LEU A 176 -2.11 11.90 13.56
N ILE A 177 -1.93 10.65 13.13
CA ILE A 177 -1.75 10.33 11.70
C ILE A 177 -2.97 10.77 10.90
N ARG A 178 -4.18 10.54 11.41
CA ARG A 178 -5.42 10.98 10.74
C ARG A 178 -5.54 12.50 10.69
N SER A 179 -5.32 13.18 11.80
CA SER A 179 -5.44 14.64 11.88
C SER A 179 -4.39 15.36 11.05
N GLU A 180 -3.14 14.89 11.01
CA GLU A 180 -2.10 15.48 10.17
C GLU A 180 -2.38 15.24 8.69
N PHE A 181 -2.84 14.03 8.33
CA PHE A 181 -3.25 13.75 6.95
C PHE A 181 -4.41 14.66 6.51
N GLU A 182 -5.43 14.80 7.35
CA GLU A 182 -6.57 15.69 7.09
C GLU A 182 -6.15 17.17 7.04
N ARG A 183 -5.23 17.60 7.89
CA ARG A 183 -4.68 18.96 7.89
C ARG A 183 -3.98 19.28 6.56
N ILE A 184 -3.21 18.33 6.02
CA ILE A 184 -2.41 18.53 4.80
C ILE A 184 -3.28 18.44 3.55
N TYR A 185 -4.16 17.45 3.45
CA TYR A 185 -4.87 17.10 2.22
C TYR A 185 -6.39 17.39 2.25
N GLY A 186 -6.94 17.66 3.43
CA GLY A 186 -8.40 17.71 3.61
C GLY A 186 -9.03 16.30 3.57
N VAL A 187 -10.34 16.27 3.54
CA VAL A 187 -11.11 15.04 3.33
C VAL A 187 -11.46 14.95 1.84
N PRO A 188 -11.06 13.89 1.14
CA PRO A 188 -11.44 13.70 -0.26
C PRO A 188 -12.95 13.77 -0.44
N ALA A 189 -13.41 14.42 -1.51
CA ALA A 189 -14.82 14.48 -1.86
C ALA A 189 -15.41 13.07 -2.05
N GLU A 190 -16.70 12.92 -1.70
CA GLU A 190 -17.44 11.66 -1.92
C GLU A 190 -17.66 11.35 -3.40
#